data_d1f148ab56eba485c4a885769bfda136
#
_entry.id   d1f148ab56eba485c4a885769bfda136
#
_cell.length_a   1.000
_cell.length_b   1.000
_cell.length_c   1.000
_cell.angle_alpha   90.00
_cell.angle_beta   90.00
_cell.angle_gamma   90.00
#
_symmetry.space_group_name_H-M   'P 1'
#
loop_
_entity.id
_entity.type
_entity.pdbx_description
1 polymer ?
#
loop_
_entity_poly.entity_id
_entity_poly.type
_entity_poly.pdbx_seq_one_letter_code
_entity_poly.pdbx_strand_id
1 'polypeptide(L)'
;MLPREWGYNSGNYFVNLTFLPFMEVAYRCTLLKVKSTGKWNQDRSVSLRLRPLKEGKWWPSVVIGSNDLLTTGELNPFLDSGRNRYFSSVYAVGTKHFGFYGHDIGVTVGGHVPFRSRSENKGVFGGVSYRPAFLKPLEVMAEYDSKVVNVGVSARLFDHFSLYAYCYDFKTVAGGLRYELTPRPRAFLSLIHI
;
A
#
# COMPACT_ATOMS: atom_id res chain seq x y z
N MET A 1 9.09 7.56 0.99
CA MET A 1 9.33 8.91 1.54
C MET A 1 9.51 9.86 0.38
N LEU A 2 8.72 10.89 0.26
CA LEU A 2 8.95 11.93 -0.74
C LEU A 2 10.19 12.73 -0.31
N PRO A 3 11.09 13.10 -1.23
CA PRO A 3 12.24 13.92 -0.88
C PRO A 3 11.80 15.18 -0.15
N ARG A 4 12.53 15.60 0.89
CA ARG A 4 12.22 16.82 1.67
C ARG A 4 12.08 18.11 0.86
N GLU A 5 12.53 18.10 -0.39
CA GLU A 5 12.46 19.21 -1.34
C GLU A 5 11.09 19.36 -2.01
N TRP A 6 10.25 18.31 -1.96
CA TRP A 6 8.94 18.30 -2.61
C TRP A 6 7.90 18.80 -1.61
N GLY A 7 7.15 19.81 -2.00
CA GLY A 7 6.19 20.48 -1.13
C GLY A 7 5.14 19.54 -0.54
N TYR A 8 4.63 19.90 0.61
CA TYR A 8 3.76 19.10 1.48
C TYR A 8 2.40 18.70 0.89
N ASN A 9 2.04 19.19 -0.29
CA ASN A 9 0.77 18.85 -0.91
C ASN A 9 0.99 17.80 -1.99
N SER A 10 0.69 16.55 -1.66
CA SER A 10 0.65 15.46 -2.63
C SER A 10 -0.75 14.84 -2.68
N GLY A 11 -1.19 14.49 -3.86
CA GLY A 11 -2.41 13.70 -4.07
C GLY A 11 -2.04 12.35 -4.66
N ASN A 12 -2.61 11.27 -4.14
CA ASN A 12 -2.44 9.93 -4.66
C ASN A 12 -3.77 9.41 -5.17
N TYR A 13 -3.79 8.99 -6.43
CA TYR A 13 -4.92 8.32 -7.06
C TYR A 13 -4.49 6.93 -7.46
N PHE A 14 -5.27 5.94 -7.12
CA PHE A 14 -4.95 4.56 -7.44
C PHE A 14 -6.18 3.79 -7.87
N VAL A 15 -5.97 2.83 -8.77
CA VAL A 15 -6.96 1.84 -9.19
C VAL A 15 -6.31 0.47 -9.02
N ASN A 16 -6.94 -0.38 -8.23
CA ASN A 16 -6.52 -1.76 -8.02
C ASN A 16 -7.52 -2.69 -8.70
N LEU A 17 -7.00 -3.64 -9.47
CA LEU A 17 -7.80 -4.65 -10.16
C LEU A 17 -7.34 -6.03 -9.69
N THR A 18 -8.23 -6.74 -9.02
CA THR A 18 -8.03 -8.14 -8.63
C THR A 18 -8.87 -9.01 -9.56
N PHE A 19 -8.25 -9.70 -10.51
CA PHE A 19 -8.97 -10.55 -11.46
C PHE A 19 -8.73 -12.04 -11.23
N LEU A 20 -7.76 -12.40 -10.42
CA LEU A 20 -7.57 -13.76 -9.93
C LEU A 20 -7.47 -13.72 -8.41
N PRO A 21 -7.92 -14.76 -7.69
CA PRO A 21 -7.92 -14.74 -6.23
C PRO A 21 -6.51 -14.63 -5.60
N PHE A 22 -5.49 -14.72 -6.42
CA PHE A 22 -4.09 -14.64 -6.00
C PHE A 22 -3.29 -13.53 -6.70
N MET A 23 -3.91 -12.73 -7.59
CA MET A 23 -3.22 -11.70 -8.38
C MET A 23 -3.96 -10.38 -8.41
N GLU A 24 -3.25 -9.32 -8.09
CA GLU A 24 -3.72 -7.93 -8.17
C GLU A 24 -2.74 -7.10 -9.00
N VAL A 25 -3.28 -6.24 -9.84
CA VAL A 25 -2.54 -5.18 -10.53
C VAL A 25 -3.04 -3.84 -10.02
N ALA A 26 -2.12 -2.97 -9.67
CA ALA A 26 -2.43 -1.63 -9.20
C ALA A 26 -1.82 -0.60 -10.14
N TYR A 27 -2.61 0.41 -10.48
CA TYR A 27 -2.13 1.63 -11.13
C TYR A 27 -2.21 2.77 -10.12
N ARG A 28 -1.12 3.52 -9.99
CA ARG A 28 -1.04 4.69 -9.11
C ARG A 28 -0.60 5.91 -9.91
N CYS A 29 -1.26 7.03 -9.68
CA CYS A 29 -0.83 8.36 -10.11
C CYS A 29 -0.61 9.23 -8.88
N THR A 30 0.61 9.65 -8.64
CA THR A 30 0.97 10.57 -7.56
C THR A 30 1.19 11.95 -8.15
N LEU A 31 0.45 12.94 -7.65
CA LEU A 31 0.63 14.34 -7.97
C LEU A 31 1.49 14.99 -6.89
N LEU A 32 2.59 15.57 -7.30
CA LEU A 32 3.56 16.22 -6.42
C LEU A 32 3.66 17.70 -6.77
N LYS A 33 3.40 18.57 -5.80
CA LYS A 33 3.57 20.01 -6.00
C LYS A 33 5.03 20.40 -5.81
N VAL A 34 5.67 20.87 -6.87
CA VAL A 34 7.07 21.32 -6.85
C VAL A 34 7.13 22.71 -6.22
N LYS A 35 7.84 22.86 -5.10
CA LYS A 35 7.93 24.14 -4.36
C LYS A 35 8.49 25.29 -5.19
N SER A 36 9.54 25.04 -5.97
CA SER A 36 10.26 26.08 -6.72
C SER A 36 9.44 26.67 -7.87
N THR A 37 8.57 25.89 -8.47
CA THR A 37 7.82 26.30 -9.67
C THR A 37 6.32 26.40 -9.43
N GLY A 38 5.81 25.89 -8.30
CA GLY A 38 4.37 25.77 -8.04
C GLY A 38 3.64 24.78 -8.95
N LYS A 39 4.34 24.14 -9.90
CA LYS A 39 3.76 23.20 -10.86
C LYS A 39 3.58 21.82 -10.23
N TRP A 40 2.59 21.08 -10.73
CA TRP A 40 2.35 19.71 -10.36
C TRP A 40 3.17 18.77 -11.25
N ASN A 41 3.94 17.91 -10.65
CA ASN A 41 4.59 16.79 -11.34
C ASN A 41 3.76 15.52 -11.14
N GLN A 42 3.68 14.68 -12.17
CA GLN A 42 2.93 13.42 -12.14
C GLN A 42 3.92 12.26 -12.12
N ASP A 43 3.79 11.41 -11.13
CA ASP A 43 4.46 10.12 -11.09
C ASP A 43 3.42 9.00 -11.26
N ARG A 44 3.57 8.21 -12.31
CA ARG A 44 2.63 7.15 -12.68
C ARG A 44 3.34 5.82 -12.60
N SER A 45 2.76 4.89 -11.88
CA SER A 45 3.38 3.58 -11.67
C SER A 45 2.37 2.44 -11.76
N VAL A 46 2.85 1.31 -12.22
CA VAL A 46 2.13 0.03 -12.20
C VAL A 46 2.82 -0.90 -11.22
N SER A 47 2.03 -1.55 -10.39
CA SER A 47 2.48 -2.52 -9.40
C SER A 47 1.78 -3.86 -9.63
N LEU A 48 2.48 -4.95 -9.35
CA LEU A 48 1.94 -6.30 -9.41
C LEU A 48 2.07 -6.95 -8.02
N ARG A 49 1.02 -7.64 -7.58
CA ARG A 49 0.99 -8.41 -6.35
C ARG A 49 0.50 -9.81 -6.61
N LEU A 50 1.23 -10.77 -6.09
CA LEU A 50 0.87 -12.19 -6.13
C LEU A 50 0.78 -12.72 -4.71
N ARG A 51 -0.29 -13.45 -4.40
CA ARG A 51 -0.48 -14.12 -3.12
C ARG A 51 -0.35 -15.64 -3.30
N PRO A 52 0.88 -16.19 -3.30
CA PRO A 52 1.11 -17.63 -3.43
C PRO A 52 0.56 -18.45 -2.27
N LEU A 53 0.46 -17.86 -1.08
CA LEU A 53 -0.03 -18.54 0.11
C LEU A 53 -1.12 -17.73 0.79
N LYS A 54 -2.32 -18.30 0.88
CA LYS A 54 -3.41 -17.74 1.68
C LYS A 54 -3.20 -18.08 3.15
N GLU A 55 -3.58 -17.18 4.04
CA GLU A 55 -3.53 -17.41 5.48
C GLU A 55 -4.30 -18.68 5.87
N GLY A 56 -3.69 -19.51 6.70
CA GLY A 56 -4.29 -20.67 7.29
C GLY A 56 -4.23 -20.63 8.83
N LYS A 57 -4.68 -21.69 9.48
CA LYS A 57 -4.68 -21.76 10.94
C LYS A 57 -3.27 -21.57 11.53
N TRP A 58 -2.25 -22.17 10.92
CA TRP A 58 -0.89 -22.22 11.44
C TRP A 58 0.13 -21.37 10.68
N TRP A 59 -0.17 -20.98 9.46
CA TRP A 59 0.75 -20.22 8.61
C TRP A 59 0.20 -18.88 8.19
N PRO A 60 1.05 -17.88 7.96
CA PRO A 60 0.64 -16.56 7.52
C PRO A 60 0.19 -16.59 6.05
N SER A 61 -0.54 -15.57 5.66
CA SER A 61 -0.63 -15.19 4.24
C SER A 61 0.73 -14.71 3.78
N VAL A 62 1.14 -15.08 2.56
CA VAL A 62 2.37 -14.58 1.95
C VAL A 62 2.02 -13.88 0.66
N VAL A 63 2.55 -12.68 0.51
CA VAL A 63 2.43 -11.88 -0.71
C VAL A 63 3.82 -11.54 -1.22
N ILE A 64 4.01 -11.69 -2.53
CA ILE A 64 5.19 -11.23 -3.25
C ILE A 64 4.73 -10.19 -4.24
N GLY A 65 5.41 -9.07 -4.33
CA GLY A 65 4.99 -8.00 -5.21
C GLY A 65 6.12 -7.12 -5.68
N SER A 66 5.75 -6.24 -6.58
CA SER A 66 6.63 -5.16 -7.03
C SER A 66 5.91 -3.83 -6.92
N ASN A 67 6.62 -2.83 -6.46
CA ASN A 67 6.19 -1.44 -6.54
C ASN A 67 6.86 -0.81 -7.74
N ASP A 68 6.12 0.01 -8.49
CA ASP A 68 6.62 0.75 -9.63
C ASP A 68 7.41 -0.14 -10.63
N LEU A 69 6.80 -1.28 -10.99
CA LEU A 69 7.35 -2.22 -11.97
C LEU A 69 7.53 -1.54 -13.33
N LEU A 70 6.52 -0.76 -13.73
CA LEU A 70 6.51 0.03 -14.96
C LEU A 70 6.14 1.47 -14.61
N THR A 71 7.02 2.40 -14.96
CA THR A 71 6.73 3.84 -14.89
C THR A 71 6.17 4.28 -16.23
N THR A 72 4.91 4.70 -16.26
CA THR A 72 4.29 5.16 -17.50
C THR A 72 4.78 6.57 -17.86
N GLY A 73 5.16 6.77 -19.09
CA GLY A 73 5.68 8.05 -19.61
C GLY A 73 7.12 7.98 -20.09
N GLU A 74 7.79 6.84 -19.93
CA GLU A 74 9.07 6.54 -20.55
C GLU A 74 8.93 5.44 -21.59
N LEU A 75 9.62 5.61 -22.71
CA LEU A 75 9.60 4.67 -23.84
C LEU A 75 10.25 3.32 -23.50
N ASN A 76 11.08 3.27 -22.48
CA ASN A 76 11.72 2.04 -22.04
C ASN A 76 11.58 1.84 -20.53
N PRO A 77 10.60 1.02 -20.08
CA PRO A 77 10.35 0.79 -18.65
C PRO A 77 11.46 0.03 -17.94
N PHE A 78 12.39 -0.59 -18.67
CA PHE A 78 13.47 -1.41 -18.09
C PHE A 78 14.81 -0.66 -17.99
N LEU A 79 14.94 0.53 -18.57
CA LEU A 79 16.15 1.33 -18.45
C LEU A 79 16.13 2.19 -17.19
N ASP A 80 17.26 2.30 -16.51
CA ASP A 80 17.44 3.06 -15.27
C ASP A 80 17.61 4.58 -15.50
N SER A 81 17.22 5.10 -16.65
CA SER A 81 17.45 6.49 -17.06
C SER A 81 16.36 7.47 -16.59
N GLY A 82 15.31 7.01 -15.95
CA GLY A 82 14.15 7.82 -15.64
C GLY A 82 14.24 8.64 -14.35
N ARG A 83 13.56 9.78 -14.35
CA ARG A 83 13.54 10.76 -13.24
C ARG A 83 12.63 10.37 -12.08
N ASN A 84 11.60 9.54 -12.29
CA ASN A 84 10.53 9.26 -11.32
C ASN A 84 10.48 7.77 -10.97
N ARG A 85 11.50 7.25 -10.27
CA ARG A 85 11.61 5.81 -9.96
C ARG A 85 11.98 5.54 -8.51
N TYR A 86 11.50 6.40 -7.61
CA TYR A 86 11.84 6.34 -6.19
C TYR A 86 11.27 5.12 -5.46
N PHE A 87 10.24 4.49 -5.98
CA PHE A 87 9.53 3.39 -5.32
C PHE A 87 9.77 2.03 -5.94
N SER A 88 10.60 1.95 -7.00
CA SER A 88 10.85 0.71 -7.74
C SER A 88 11.52 -0.34 -6.87
N SER A 89 10.74 -1.30 -6.41
CA SER A 89 11.21 -2.37 -5.52
C SER A 89 10.41 -3.64 -5.72
N VAL A 90 11.03 -4.77 -5.41
CA VAL A 90 10.33 -6.03 -5.16
C VAL A 90 10.27 -6.27 -3.66
N TYR A 91 9.21 -6.92 -3.20
CA TYR A 91 9.02 -7.21 -1.78
C TYR A 91 8.38 -8.57 -1.56
N ALA A 92 8.62 -9.10 -0.39
CA ALA A 92 7.86 -10.21 0.16
C ALA A 92 7.35 -9.82 1.54
N VAL A 93 6.12 -10.23 1.85
CA VAL A 93 5.46 -9.90 3.11
C VAL A 93 4.62 -11.06 3.59
N GLY A 94 4.68 -11.31 4.90
CA GLY A 94 3.86 -12.27 5.61
C GLY A 94 2.92 -11.56 6.56
N THR A 95 1.64 -11.96 6.58
CA THR A 95 0.64 -11.42 7.52
C THR A 95 -0.08 -12.55 8.22
N LYS A 96 -0.23 -12.44 9.55
CA LYS A 96 -0.95 -13.38 10.39
C LYS A 96 -1.92 -12.66 11.30
N HIS A 97 -3.17 -13.16 11.35
CA HIS A 97 -4.21 -12.65 12.23
C HIS A 97 -4.43 -13.56 13.43
N PHE A 98 -4.70 -12.93 14.57
CA PHE A 98 -4.98 -13.57 15.85
C PHE A 98 -6.30 -13.04 16.38
N GLY A 99 -7.32 -13.90 16.34
CA GLY A 99 -8.65 -13.57 16.85
C GLY A 99 -8.81 -14.00 18.31
N PHE A 100 -9.35 -13.13 19.19
CA PHE A 100 -9.70 -13.44 20.56
C PHE A 100 -10.92 -12.64 21.01
N TYR A 101 -11.93 -13.30 21.57
CA TYR A 101 -13.17 -12.67 22.04
C TYR A 101 -13.81 -11.68 21.05
N GLY A 102 -13.71 -11.95 19.74
CA GLY A 102 -14.24 -11.09 18.68
C GLY A 102 -13.33 -9.91 18.29
N HIS A 103 -12.22 -9.70 18.99
CA HIS A 103 -11.14 -8.82 18.57
C HIS A 103 -10.24 -9.50 17.55
N ASP A 104 -9.61 -8.72 16.69
CA ASP A 104 -8.66 -9.21 15.70
C ASP A 104 -7.37 -8.39 15.75
N ILE A 105 -6.23 -9.07 15.84
CA ILE A 105 -4.90 -8.46 15.76
C ILE A 105 -4.19 -9.04 14.55
N GLY A 106 -3.85 -8.19 13.59
CA GLY A 106 -3.00 -8.54 12.45
C GLY A 106 -1.55 -8.17 12.72
N VAL A 107 -0.63 -9.08 12.45
CA VAL A 107 0.81 -8.83 12.49
C VAL A 107 1.39 -9.06 11.11
N THR A 108 2.10 -8.09 10.60
CA THR A 108 2.70 -8.09 9.26
C THR A 108 4.19 -7.86 9.36
N VAL A 109 4.98 -8.65 8.66
CA VAL A 109 6.43 -8.47 8.53
C VAL A 109 6.84 -8.74 7.09
N GLY A 110 7.69 -7.89 6.55
CA GLY A 110 8.17 -8.00 5.18
C GLY A 110 9.50 -7.33 4.95
N GLY A 111 9.98 -7.46 3.76
CA GLY A 111 11.21 -6.79 3.31
C GLY A 111 11.10 -6.43 1.84
N HIS A 112 11.77 -5.35 1.46
CA HIS A 112 11.84 -4.90 0.08
C HIS A 112 13.27 -4.62 -0.35
N VAL A 113 13.52 -4.91 -1.62
CA VAL A 113 14.81 -4.69 -2.29
C VAL A 113 14.57 -3.81 -3.51
N PRO A 114 15.30 -2.71 -3.66
CA PRO A 114 15.22 -1.89 -4.86
C PRO A 114 15.77 -2.66 -6.06
N PHE A 115 15.12 -2.57 -7.20
CA PHE A 115 15.66 -3.10 -8.45
C PHE A 115 16.13 -1.98 -9.39
N ARG A 116 16.13 -0.74 -8.92
CA ARG A 116 16.66 0.43 -9.61
C ARG A 116 17.50 1.28 -8.68
N SER A 117 18.53 1.92 -9.21
CA SER A 117 19.56 2.65 -8.43
C SER A 117 19.01 3.81 -7.60
N ARG A 118 17.92 4.44 -8.05
CA ARG A 118 17.29 5.58 -7.37
C ARG A 118 16.19 5.21 -6.41
N SER A 119 15.85 3.93 -6.28
CA SER A 119 14.80 3.53 -5.37
C SER A 119 15.24 3.65 -3.92
N GLU A 120 14.40 4.27 -3.13
CA GLU A 120 14.57 4.40 -1.69
C GLU A 120 13.92 3.26 -0.89
N ASN A 121 13.15 2.41 -1.56
CA ASN A 121 12.47 1.29 -0.92
C ASN A 121 13.43 0.13 -0.70
N LYS A 122 14.07 0.11 0.46
CA LYS A 122 14.98 -0.97 0.88
C LYS A 122 14.88 -1.20 2.38
N GLY A 123 14.98 -2.45 2.79
CA GLY A 123 15.02 -2.83 4.20
C GLY A 123 13.81 -3.62 4.63
N VAL A 124 13.68 -3.81 5.92
CA VAL A 124 12.60 -4.53 6.57
C VAL A 124 11.49 -3.55 6.94
N PHE A 125 10.27 -3.96 6.73
CA PHE A 125 9.07 -3.23 7.17
C PHE A 125 8.13 -4.17 7.91
N GLY A 126 7.21 -3.60 8.67
CA GLY A 126 6.21 -4.39 9.37
C GLY A 126 5.22 -3.53 10.10
N GLY A 127 4.17 -4.16 10.61
CA GLY A 127 3.13 -3.43 11.31
C GLY A 127 2.21 -4.33 12.10
N VAL A 128 1.39 -3.67 12.91
CA VAL A 128 0.33 -4.30 13.68
C VAL A 128 -0.97 -3.57 13.38
N SER A 129 -2.02 -4.33 13.15
CA SER A 129 -3.38 -3.80 13.05
C SER A 129 -4.25 -4.38 14.15
N TYR A 130 -5.25 -3.61 14.60
CA TYR A 130 -6.19 -4.00 15.63
C TYR A 130 -7.61 -3.60 15.25
N ARG A 131 -8.51 -4.57 15.25
CA ARG A 131 -9.96 -4.38 15.09
C ARG A 131 -10.68 -4.73 16.38
N PRO A 132 -11.30 -3.75 17.04
CA PRO A 132 -12.04 -3.99 18.27
C PRO A 132 -13.37 -4.72 18.00
N ALA A 133 -13.72 -5.68 18.87
CA ALA A 133 -14.97 -6.44 18.79
C ALA A 133 -16.24 -5.55 18.82
N PHE A 134 -16.19 -4.47 19.61
CA PHE A 134 -17.30 -3.54 19.80
C PHE A 134 -17.49 -2.53 18.66
N LEU A 135 -16.50 -2.39 17.77
CA LEU A 135 -16.56 -1.46 16.64
C LEU A 135 -15.88 -2.08 15.41
N LYS A 136 -16.48 -3.14 14.89
CA LYS A 136 -15.93 -3.93 13.78
C LYS A 136 -15.54 -3.14 12.51
N PRO A 137 -16.22 -2.03 12.15
CA PRO A 137 -15.79 -1.23 11.01
C PRO A 137 -14.47 -0.48 11.22
N LEU A 138 -14.04 -0.31 12.47
CA LEU A 138 -12.82 0.43 12.81
C LEU A 138 -11.61 -0.50 12.80
N GLU A 139 -10.51 -0.01 12.24
CA GLU A 139 -9.19 -0.62 12.31
C GLU A 139 -8.17 0.45 12.68
N VAL A 140 -7.36 0.17 13.68
CA VAL A 140 -6.22 0.99 14.08
C VAL A 140 -4.95 0.26 13.69
N MET A 141 -3.97 0.97 13.17
CA MET A 141 -2.73 0.38 12.69
C MET A 141 -1.50 1.20 13.08
N ALA A 142 -0.42 0.50 13.31
CA ALA A 142 0.91 1.08 13.46
C ALA A 142 1.87 0.30 12.56
N GLU A 143 2.70 1.00 11.80
CA GLU A 143 3.63 0.41 10.86
C GLU A 143 5.00 1.06 10.95
N TYR A 144 6.02 0.28 10.66
CA TYR A 144 7.38 0.72 10.40
C TYR A 144 7.68 0.48 8.92
N ASP A 145 7.96 1.52 8.16
CA ASP A 145 8.14 1.48 6.71
C ASP A 145 9.61 1.33 6.26
N SER A 146 10.46 0.78 7.10
CA SER A 146 11.93 0.70 6.97
C SER A 146 12.68 1.99 7.33
N LYS A 147 12.00 3.06 7.68
CA LYS A 147 12.61 4.37 8.00
C LYS A 147 11.98 5.01 9.23
N VAL A 148 10.67 5.06 9.28
CA VAL A 148 9.91 5.78 10.30
C VAL A 148 8.69 4.95 10.73
N VAL A 149 8.13 5.32 11.87
CA VAL A 149 6.90 4.74 12.37
C VAL A 149 5.74 5.63 11.96
N ASN A 150 4.69 4.99 11.44
CA ASN A 150 3.44 5.61 11.05
C ASN A 150 2.32 5.02 11.88
N VAL A 151 1.30 5.80 12.18
CA VAL A 151 0.08 5.33 12.84
C VAL A 151 -1.12 5.75 12.03
N GLY A 152 -2.12 4.89 11.98
CA GLY A 152 -3.29 5.14 11.16
C GLY A 152 -4.56 4.57 11.75
N VAL A 153 -5.66 5.03 11.19
CA VAL A 153 -6.99 4.55 11.48
C VAL A 153 -7.78 4.46 10.18
N SER A 154 -8.54 3.39 10.03
CA SER A 154 -9.50 3.27 8.95
C SER A 154 -10.88 2.89 9.48
N ALA A 155 -11.92 3.36 8.81
CA ALA A 155 -13.30 3.02 9.11
C ALA A 155 -14.02 2.60 7.83
N ARG A 156 -14.59 1.40 7.83
CA ARG A 156 -15.39 0.89 6.72
C ARG A 156 -16.84 1.31 6.89
N LEU A 157 -17.38 2.00 5.89
CA LEU A 157 -18.74 2.51 5.87
C LEU A 157 -19.51 1.88 4.70
N PHE A 158 -20.74 1.44 4.95
CA PHE A 158 -21.67 0.96 3.92
C PHE A 158 -21.11 -0.15 3.01
N ASP A 159 -20.21 -1.01 3.52
CA ASP A 159 -19.58 -2.14 2.83
C ASP A 159 -18.70 -1.80 1.62
N HIS A 160 -18.83 -0.60 1.07
CA HIS A 160 -18.14 -0.16 -0.14
C HIS A 160 -17.17 1.00 0.07
N PHE A 161 -17.37 1.79 1.11
CA PHE A 161 -16.54 2.95 1.39
C PHE A 161 -15.63 2.69 2.59
N SER A 162 -14.39 3.10 2.47
CA SER A 162 -13.46 3.14 3.59
C SER A 162 -12.85 4.53 3.69
N LEU A 163 -13.01 5.15 4.85
CA LEU A 163 -12.28 6.37 5.23
C LEU A 163 -11.02 5.96 5.96
N TYR A 164 -9.93 6.65 5.68
CA TYR A 164 -8.69 6.44 6.42
C TYR A 164 -7.99 7.77 6.71
N ALA A 165 -7.33 7.79 7.85
CA ALA A 165 -6.42 8.86 8.24
C ALA A 165 -5.17 8.23 8.85
N TYR A 166 -4.01 8.82 8.58
CA TYR A 166 -2.76 8.38 9.17
C TYR A 166 -1.82 9.55 9.42
N CYS A 167 -0.96 9.34 10.38
CA CYS A 167 0.11 10.25 10.76
C CYS A 167 1.45 9.61 10.38
N TYR A 168 2.18 10.27 9.52
CA TYR A 168 3.47 9.87 9.02
C TYR A 168 4.57 10.51 9.85
N ASP A 169 5.46 9.71 10.45
CA ASP A 169 6.60 10.16 11.27
C ASP A 169 6.18 11.15 12.38
N PHE A 170 4.93 11.06 12.85
CA PHE A 170 4.35 12.01 13.81
C PHE A 170 4.44 13.50 13.39
N LYS A 171 4.68 13.77 12.09
CA LYS A 171 4.89 15.13 11.55
C LYS A 171 3.88 15.53 10.51
N THR A 172 3.33 14.57 9.76
CA THR A 172 2.46 14.85 8.63
C THR A 172 1.20 13.99 8.73
N VAL A 173 0.05 14.62 8.60
CA VAL A 173 -1.24 13.92 8.56
C VAL A 173 -1.70 13.82 7.12
N ALA A 174 -2.21 12.65 6.77
CA ALA A 174 -2.87 12.41 5.49
C ALA A 174 -4.19 11.67 5.73
N GLY A 175 -5.11 11.82 4.80
CA GLY A 175 -6.37 11.12 4.84
C GLY A 175 -6.86 10.83 3.43
N GLY A 176 -7.81 9.92 3.30
CA GLY A 176 -8.35 9.57 2.02
C GLY A 176 -9.62 8.74 2.10
N LEU A 177 -10.17 8.51 0.94
CA LEU A 177 -11.36 7.71 0.69
C LEU A 177 -11.01 6.61 -0.28
N ARG A 178 -11.48 5.38 0.00
CA ARG A 178 -11.46 4.26 -0.92
C ARG A 178 -12.88 3.80 -1.21
N TYR A 179 -13.15 3.56 -2.46
CA TYR A 179 -14.38 2.91 -2.90
C TYR A 179 -14.06 1.53 -3.47
N GLU A 180 -14.74 0.49 -2.99
CA GLU A 180 -14.55 -0.89 -3.41
C GLU A 180 -15.77 -1.37 -4.18
N LEU A 181 -15.58 -1.66 -5.46
CA LEU A 181 -16.54 -2.38 -6.29
C LEU A 181 -16.16 -3.86 -6.28
N THR A 182 -17.02 -4.67 -5.69
CA THR A 182 -16.97 -6.12 -5.88
C THR A 182 -18.04 -6.47 -6.91
N PRO A 183 -17.72 -6.58 -8.19
CA PRO A 183 -18.67 -7.10 -9.16
C PRO A 183 -18.98 -8.52 -8.69
N ARG A 184 -20.23 -8.80 -8.37
CA ARG A 184 -20.69 -10.14 -8.03
C ARG A 184 -20.67 -11.03 -9.29
N PRO A 185 -19.69 -11.85 -9.54
CA PRO A 185 -19.94 -13.17 -10.02
C PRO A 185 -20.30 -13.97 -8.76
N ARG A 186 -21.32 -14.72 -8.82
CA ARG A 186 -21.69 -15.71 -7.79
C ARG A 186 -20.50 -16.66 -7.62
N ALA A 187 -19.63 -16.42 -6.66
CA ALA A 187 -18.38 -17.09 -6.33
C ALA A 187 -17.11 -16.36 -6.85
N PHE A 188 -16.18 -16.20 -5.93
CA PHE A 188 -14.83 -15.67 -6.05
C PHE A 188 -14.70 -14.15 -5.95
N LEU A 189 -14.29 -13.71 -4.75
CA LEU A 189 -13.26 -12.70 -4.56
C LEU A 189 -13.09 -12.42 -3.06
N SER A 190 -12.05 -12.93 -2.46
CA SER A 190 -11.57 -12.41 -1.17
C SER A 190 -10.57 -11.29 -1.46
N LEU A 191 -10.89 -10.11 -1.03
CA LEU A 191 -10.02 -8.94 -1.11
C LEU A 191 -8.75 -9.13 -0.28
N ILE A 192 -7.63 -8.86 -0.89
CA ILE A 192 -6.34 -8.70 -0.20
C ILE A 192 -6.24 -7.23 0.18
N HIS A 193 -6.32 -6.95 1.48
CA HIS A 193 -5.97 -5.64 2.02
C HIS A 193 -4.51 -5.69 2.46
N ILE A 194 -3.70 -4.84 1.92
CA ILE A 194 -2.40 -4.41 2.42
C ILE A 194 -2.41 -2.89 2.45
#